data_8a8e85559f4c011a42d4aeb8a44315a2
#
_entry.id   8a8e85559f4c011a42d4aeb8a44315a2
#
_cell.length_a   1.000
_cell.length_b   1.000
_cell.length_c   1.000
_cell.angle_alpha   90.00
_cell.angle_beta   90.00
_cell.angle_gamma   90.00
#
_symmetry.space_group_name_H-M   'P 1'
#
loop_
_entity.id
_entity.type
_entity.pdbx_description
1 polymer ?
#
loop_
_entity_poly.entity_id
_entity_poly.type
_entity_poly.pdbx_seq_one_letter_code
_entity_poly.pdbx_strand_id
1 'polypeptide(L)'
;MAIPMPIVQDIRRLDRQGMSRAQIARRLHVDRGTVAKYADMEDCSPKPKADRRYGSKIDPYAHLVDGWLEADRLLPRKQRHTIRRVHDRLLAETDYDGEYSTTMRYVHRWREANRGVPDREGYVRLEWAAGSMQVDFGVARARIAGEMADVHCLVVSLPYSNMRLCVALPGENAECLCHGLMLVFEHIGGVPPVIVMDNATGAGRRNAKGEVALTGVFSAFVAHYRLEVRFCNPYSGNEKGSVENAVGFLRRNLMVPPMRAESYGQLSRFMLERCDGLAASSYCPRLPDVPVAEVFDEERAALMPLPSTAFDPVRWESRTADKYGLVDIDSNRYLAGPDSARSKVLAAIRWDTVTLASPATGELLAEYPRQYGRSRNVEDPALVLPRLAVKPRAWRESSIRPDVPDDIRAWLDSMDEKTLRESLKAIGDACRAAGFDPAMQACGEILRSNR
;
A
#
# COMPACT_ATOMS: atom_id res chain seq x y z
N MET A 1 13.27 -51.74 -11.58
CA MET A 1 12.54 -50.73 -12.36
C MET A 1 11.17 -51.25 -12.74
N ALA A 2 10.13 -50.43 -12.71
CA ALA A 2 8.83 -50.82 -13.26
C ALA A 2 8.95 -50.79 -14.80
N ILE A 3 8.52 -51.88 -15.49
CA ILE A 3 8.51 -51.89 -16.94
C ILE A 3 7.31 -51.13 -17.50
N PRO A 4 7.37 -50.59 -18.72
CA PRO A 4 6.25 -49.88 -19.36
C PRO A 4 5.02 -50.78 -19.54
N MET A 5 3.81 -50.24 -19.35
CA MET A 5 2.56 -50.99 -19.46
C MET A 5 2.36 -51.70 -20.80
N PRO A 6 2.80 -51.20 -21.97
CA PRO A 6 2.76 -51.95 -23.21
C PRO A 6 3.50 -53.27 -23.12
N ILE A 7 4.68 -53.32 -22.48
CA ILE A 7 5.43 -54.59 -22.29
C ILE A 7 4.66 -55.55 -21.36
N VAL A 8 3.99 -55.02 -20.32
CA VAL A 8 3.13 -55.85 -19.45
C VAL A 8 1.97 -56.43 -20.23
N GLN A 9 1.34 -55.68 -21.12
CA GLN A 9 0.30 -56.13 -22.00
C GLN A 9 0.79 -57.29 -22.92
N ASP A 10 1.97 -57.12 -23.51
CA ASP A 10 2.56 -58.14 -24.38
C ASP A 10 2.91 -59.40 -23.59
N ILE A 11 3.47 -59.31 -22.38
CA ILE A 11 3.74 -60.47 -21.51
C ILE A 11 2.45 -61.25 -21.29
N ARG A 12 1.38 -60.61 -20.86
CA ARG A 12 0.09 -61.27 -20.54
C ARG A 12 -0.60 -61.82 -21.77
N ARG A 13 -0.48 -61.16 -22.91
CA ARG A 13 -1.01 -61.63 -24.19
C ARG A 13 -0.31 -62.91 -24.67
N LEU A 14 1.04 -62.90 -24.63
CA LEU A 14 1.85 -64.03 -25.09
C LEU A 14 1.72 -65.24 -24.13
N ASP A 15 1.64 -65.03 -22.85
CA ASP A 15 1.39 -66.05 -21.83
C ASP A 15 0.02 -66.75 -22.07
N ARG A 16 -1.04 -65.92 -22.28
CA ARG A 16 -2.37 -66.46 -22.65
C ARG A 16 -2.39 -67.25 -23.94
N GLN A 17 -1.48 -66.94 -24.88
CA GLN A 17 -1.30 -67.64 -26.12
C GLN A 17 -0.51 -68.95 -25.95
N GLY A 18 -0.12 -69.33 -24.72
CA GLY A 18 0.59 -70.58 -24.43
C GLY A 18 2.11 -70.54 -24.69
N MET A 19 2.67 -69.31 -24.91
CA MET A 19 4.12 -69.18 -25.08
C MET A 19 4.83 -69.37 -23.74
N SER A 20 5.92 -70.15 -23.72
CA SER A 20 6.65 -70.37 -22.47
C SER A 20 7.30 -69.11 -21.97
N ARG A 21 7.33 -68.93 -20.65
CA ARG A 21 7.93 -67.70 -19.96
C ARG A 21 9.36 -67.46 -20.41
N ALA A 22 10.12 -68.52 -20.72
CA ALA A 22 11.50 -68.38 -21.23
C ALA A 22 11.53 -67.75 -22.65
N GLN A 23 10.59 -68.10 -23.47
CA GLN A 23 10.44 -67.58 -24.84
C GLN A 23 9.94 -66.12 -24.80
N ILE A 24 9.01 -65.80 -23.91
CA ILE A 24 8.51 -64.46 -23.73
C ILE A 24 9.67 -63.53 -23.24
N ALA A 25 10.46 -63.97 -22.27
CA ALA A 25 11.61 -63.25 -21.75
C ALA A 25 12.63 -62.89 -22.84
N ARG A 26 12.96 -63.88 -23.71
CA ARG A 26 13.87 -63.66 -24.87
C ARG A 26 13.27 -62.70 -25.90
N ARG A 27 11.98 -62.83 -26.20
CA ARG A 27 11.30 -62.03 -27.22
C ARG A 27 11.13 -60.60 -26.87
N LEU A 28 10.84 -60.33 -25.59
CA LEU A 28 10.60 -58.99 -25.09
C LEU A 28 11.85 -58.35 -24.41
N HIS A 29 12.98 -59.08 -24.42
CA HIS A 29 14.23 -58.63 -23.77
C HIS A 29 14.05 -58.23 -22.30
N VAL A 30 13.27 -59.00 -21.55
CA VAL A 30 13.02 -58.78 -20.12
C VAL A 30 13.47 -60.03 -19.33
N ASP A 31 13.78 -59.81 -18.04
CA ASP A 31 14.14 -60.89 -17.14
C ASP A 31 12.97 -61.89 -16.95
N ARG A 32 13.29 -63.20 -16.81
CA ARG A 32 12.31 -64.27 -16.64
C ARG A 32 11.47 -64.10 -15.36
N GLY A 33 12.06 -63.57 -14.26
CA GLY A 33 11.34 -63.29 -13.04
C GLY A 33 10.34 -62.13 -13.24
N THR A 34 10.68 -61.17 -14.08
CA THR A 34 9.78 -60.08 -14.47
C THR A 34 8.60 -60.61 -15.27
N VAL A 35 8.83 -61.54 -16.23
CA VAL A 35 7.73 -62.19 -16.96
C VAL A 35 6.82 -62.96 -16.02
N ALA A 36 7.36 -63.79 -15.12
CA ALA A 36 6.56 -64.51 -14.13
C ALA A 36 5.71 -63.54 -13.27
N LYS A 37 6.33 -62.55 -12.76
CA LYS A 37 5.64 -61.51 -11.91
C LYS A 37 4.41 -60.90 -12.60
N TYR A 38 4.55 -60.50 -13.87
CA TYR A 38 3.46 -59.83 -14.58
C TYR A 38 2.48 -60.76 -15.25
N ALA A 39 2.90 -62.00 -15.59
CA ALA A 39 2.00 -63.04 -16.05
C ALA A 39 1.02 -63.50 -14.93
N ASP A 40 1.55 -63.68 -13.71
CA ASP A 40 0.78 -64.11 -12.54
C ASP A 40 0.07 -62.97 -11.79
N MET A 41 0.26 -61.74 -12.21
CA MET A 41 -0.34 -60.58 -11.54
C MET A 41 -1.85 -60.52 -11.82
N GLU A 42 -2.67 -60.70 -10.78
CA GLU A 42 -4.13 -60.66 -10.91
C GLU A 42 -4.66 -59.24 -11.12
N ASP A 43 -4.14 -58.28 -10.37
CA ASP A 43 -4.58 -56.88 -10.39
C ASP A 43 -3.50 -55.97 -11.01
N CYS A 44 -3.77 -55.44 -12.19
CA CYS A 44 -2.95 -54.43 -12.86
C CYS A 44 -3.46 -53.00 -12.69
N SER A 45 -4.40 -52.75 -11.79
CA SER A 45 -4.92 -51.41 -11.53
C SER A 45 -3.81 -50.46 -11.08
N PRO A 46 -3.83 -49.20 -11.52
CA PRO A 46 -2.85 -48.21 -11.10
C PRO A 46 -2.93 -48.00 -9.57
N LYS A 47 -1.81 -48.18 -8.89
CA LYS A 47 -1.69 -47.90 -7.45
C LYS A 47 -0.96 -46.59 -7.25
N PRO A 48 -1.36 -45.77 -6.28
CA PRO A 48 -0.62 -44.56 -5.94
C PRO A 48 0.84 -44.91 -5.60
N LYS A 49 1.79 -44.13 -6.11
CA LYS A 49 3.20 -44.32 -5.79
C LYS A 49 3.39 -44.12 -4.30
N ALA A 50 3.86 -45.13 -3.60
CA ALA A 50 4.29 -44.97 -2.22
C ALA A 50 5.47 -43.98 -2.15
N ASP A 51 5.41 -43.01 -1.24
CA ASP A 51 6.53 -42.11 -0.98
C ASP A 51 7.72 -42.93 -0.46
N ARG A 52 8.70 -43.14 -1.30
CA ARG A 52 9.96 -43.78 -0.90
C ARG A 52 10.80 -42.71 -0.19
N ARG A 53 10.89 -42.83 1.13
CA ARG A 53 11.84 -42.02 1.92
C ARG A 53 13.24 -42.54 1.69
N TYR A 54 14.05 -41.79 0.95
CA TYR A 54 15.50 -41.98 0.93
C TYR A 54 16.08 -41.23 2.11
N GLY A 55 17.03 -41.79 2.84
CA GLY A 55 17.77 -41.13 3.90
C GLY A 55 18.36 -39.79 3.41
N SER A 56 18.31 -38.78 4.24
CA SER A 56 18.77 -37.44 3.94
C SER A 56 19.93 -37.05 4.88
N LYS A 57 20.90 -36.28 4.39
CA LYS A 57 22.00 -35.75 5.24
C LYS A 57 21.53 -34.97 6.46
N ILE A 58 20.31 -34.46 6.47
CA ILE A 58 19.72 -33.75 7.60
C ILE A 58 19.10 -34.67 8.67
N ASP A 59 18.83 -35.94 8.32
CA ASP A 59 18.14 -36.86 9.24
C ASP A 59 18.83 -37.05 10.60
N PRO A 60 20.17 -37.08 10.71
CA PRO A 60 20.85 -37.13 12.01
C PRO A 60 20.59 -35.88 12.88
N TYR A 61 20.31 -34.74 12.26
CA TYR A 61 20.11 -33.44 12.90
C TYR A 61 18.64 -33.05 13.00
N ALA A 62 17.74 -33.93 12.56
CA ALA A 62 16.30 -33.68 12.51
C ALA A 62 15.75 -33.22 13.86
N HIS A 63 16.15 -33.86 14.96
CA HIS A 63 15.72 -33.54 16.32
C HIS A 63 16.07 -32.11 16.75
N LEU A 64 17.23 -31.55 16.30
CA LEU A 64 17.62 -30.17 16.59
C LEU A 64 16.73 -29.20 15.81
N VAL A 65 16.55 -29.45 14.50
CA VAL A 65 15.72 -28.61 13.65
C VAL A 65 14.27 -28.62 14.13
N ASP A 66 13.74 -29.77 14.48
CA ASP A 66 12.39 -29.91 15.00
C ASP A 66 12.22 -29.12 16.29
N GLY A 67 13.18 -29.21 17.22
CA GLY A 67 13.17 -28.43 18.44
C GLY A 67 13.18 -26.91 18.22
N TRP A 68 13.97 -26.44 17.26
CA TRP A 68 13.99 -25.00 16.91
C TRP A 68 12.65 -24.54 16.30
N LEU A 69 12.10 -25.33 15.39
CA LEU A 69 10.83 -25.00 14.72
C LEU A 69 9.64 -25.11 15.67
N GLU A 70 9.69 -26.01 16.63
CA GLU A 70 8.66 -26.12 17.69
C GLU A 70 8.72 -24.91 18.64
N ALA A 71 9.92 -24.49 19.05
CA ALA A 71 10.10 -23.29 19.85
C ALA A 71 9.60 -22.03 19.10
N ASP A 72 9.79 -21.96 17.76
CA ASP A 72 9.28 -20.88 16.93
C ASP A 72 7.75 -20.71 17.01
N ARG A 73 6.99 -21.78 17.28
CA ARG A 73 5.52 -21.71 17.37
C ARG A 73 5.05 -20.79 18.50
N LEU A 74 5.85 -20.67 19.55
CA LEU A 74 5.57 -19.81 20.70
C LEU A 74 6.01 -18.34 20.47
N LEU A 75 6.76 -18.07 19.41
CA LEU A 75 7.31 -16.74 19.12
C LEU A 75 6.47 -15.97 18.09
N PRO A 76 6.48 -14.61 18.15
CA PRO A 76 5.89 -13.79 17.12
C PRO A 76 6.51 -14.08 15.74
N ARG A 77 5.72 -14.03 14.67
CA ARG A 77 6.15 -14.38 13.29
C ARG A 77 7.47 -13.75 12.86
N LYS A 78 7.74 -12.50 13.27
CA LYS A 78 8.97 -11.75 12.93
C LYS A 78 10.22 -12.26 13.66
N GLN A 79 10.08 -13.06 14.70
CA GLN A 79 11.17 -13.64 15.49
C GLN A 79 11.41 -15.13 15.21
N ARG A 80 10.64 -15.74 14.29
CA ARG A 80 10.78 -17.14 13.91
C ARG A 80 11.93 -17.33 12.93
N HIS A 81 12.55 -18.52 12.98
CA HIS A 81 13.59 -18.88 12.04
C HIS A 81 13.11 -18.82 10.60
N THR A 82 13.88 -18.13 9.74
CA THR A 82 13.79 -18.34 8.30
C THR A 82 14.49 -19.64 7.94
N ILE A 83 14.16 -20.23 6.77
CA ILE A 83 14.86 -21.45 6.31
C ILE A 83 16.37 -21.21 6.23
N ARG A 84 16.77 -20.03 5.77
CA ARG A 84 18.18 -19.65 5.71
C ARG A 84 18.82 -19.67 7.09
N ARG A 85 18.15 -19.12 8.10
CA ARG A 85 18.66 -19.11 9.48
C ARG A 85 18.80 -20.51 10.08
N VAL A 86 17.84 -21.42 9.76
CA VAL A 86 17.94 -22.85 10.16
C VAL A 86 19.19 -23.47 9.54
N HIS A 87 19.41 -23.26 8.25
CA HIS A 87 20.60 -23.79 7.55
C HIS A 87 21.90 -23.24 8.13
N ASP A 88 22.01 -21.92 8.32
CA ASP A 88 23.19 -21.27 8.87
C ASP A 88 23.50 -21.75 10.29
N ARG A 89 22.47 -22.03 11.10
CA ARG A 89 22.63 -22.61 12.45
C ARG A 89 23.12 -24.05 12.40
N LEU A 90 22.61 -24.86 11.48
CA LEU A 90 23.09 -26.23 11.28
C LEU A 90 24.59 -26.26 10.94
N LEU A 91 25.02 -25.40 10.03
CA LEU A 91 26.44 -25.28 9.65
C LEU A 91 27.32 -24.77 10.79
N ALA A 92 26.80 -23.87 11.63
CA ALA A 92 27.58 -23.25 12.71
C ALA A 92 27.61 -24.07 14.00
N GLU A 93 26.55 -24.82 14.29
CA GLU A 93 26.33 -25.48 15.58
C GLU A 93 26.55 -27.02 15.52
N THR A 94 26.74 -27.57 14.27
CA THR A 94 26.91 -29.02 14.09
C THR A 94 27.88 -29.32 12.93
N ASP A 95 28.22 -30.60 12.75
CA ASP A 95 29.06 -31.09 11.63
C ASP A 95 28.22 -31.28 10.33
N TYR A 96 27.09 -30.58 10.19
CA TYR A 96 26.26 -30.69 9.01
C TYR A 96 26.95 -30.09 7.78
N ASP A 97 27.10 -30.90 6.72
CA ASP A 97 27.73 -30.53 5.43
C ASP A 97 26.75 -30.54 4.26
N GLY A 98 25.44 -30.52 4.55
CA GLY A 98 24.40 -30.64 3.54
C GLY A 98 24.08 -29.31 2.84
N GLU A 99 23.51 -29.44 1.65
CA GLU A 99 23.08 -28.31 0.83
C GLU A 99 21.87 -27.58 1.42
N TYR A 100 21.77 -26.26 1.16
CA TYR A 100 20.61 -25.44 1.52
C TYR A 100 19.28 -26.05 1.02
N SER A 101 19.27 -26.60 -0.18
CA SER A 101 18.12 -27.27 -0.78
C SER A 101 17.58 -28.46 0.04
N THR A 102 18.47 -29.15 0.75
CA THR A 102 18.11 -30.26 1.64
C THR A 102 17.44 -29.75 2.91
N THR A 103 18.01 -28.70 3.52
CA THR A 103 17.39 -28.03 4.68
C THR A 103 16.04 -27.43 4.30
N MET A 104 15.94 -26.79 3.14
CA MET A 104 14.69 -26.20 2.65
C MET A 104 13.59 -27.25 2.52
N ARG A 105 13.87 -28.39 1.86
CA ARG A 105 12.92 -29.49 1.71
C ARG A 105 12.48 -30.07 3.03
N TYR A 106 13.42 -30.20 4.00
CA TYR A 106 13.11 -30.69 5.34
C TYR A 106 12.19 -29.74 6.09
N VAL A 107 12.54 -28.46 6.17
CA VAL A 107 11.75 -27.44 6.87
C VAL A 107 10.35 -27.28 6.26
N HIS A 108 10.23 -27.30 4.92
CA HIS A 108 8.92 -27.29 4.28
C HIS A 108 8.08 -28.49 4.67
N ARG A 109 8.63 -29.72 4.64
CA ARG A 109 7.94 -30.94 5.03
C ARG A 109 7.53 -30.90 6.50
N TRP A 110 8.43 -30.43 7.39
CA TRP A 110 8.13 -30.28 8.80
C TRP A 110 6.98 -29.28 9.03
N ARG A 111 7.03 -28.13 8.35
CA ARG A 111 5.96 -27.12 8.42
C ARG A 111 4.63 -27.64 7.86
N GLU A 112 4.64 -28.46 6.85
CA GLU A 112 3.44 -29.09 6.33
C GLU A 112 2.89 -30.15 7.31
N ALA A 113 3.74 -30.99 7.86
CA ALA A 113 3.35 -32.01 8.81
C ALA A 113 2.87 -31.43 10.16
N ASN A 114 3.47 -30.30 10.56
CA ASN A 114 3.18 -29.60 11.82
C ASN A 114 2.40 -28.30 11.62
N ARG A 115 1.89 -28.02 10.44
CA ARG A 115 0.74 -27.14 10.32
C ARG A 115 -0.28 -27.73 11.26
N GLY A 116 -0.55 -27.02 12.38
CA GLY A 116 -1.57 -27.43 13.34
C GLY A 116 -2.77 -27.88 12.55
N VAL A 117 -3.49 -28.91 13.02
CA VAL A 117 -4.61 -29.54 12.27
C VAL A 117 -5.26 -28.43 11.47
N PRO A 118 -5.19 -28.48 10.09
CA PRO A 118 -5.85 -27.44 9.32
C PRO A 118 -7.26 -27.42 9.87
N ASP A 119 -7.76 -26.23 10.22
CA ASP A 119 -9.13 -26.09 10.62
C ASP A 119 -9.91 -26.96 9.65
N ARG A 120 -10.38 -28.15 10.11
CA ARG A 120 -11.11 -29.09 9.26
C ARG A 120 -12.47 -28.52 8.88
N GLU A 121 -12.82 -27.39 9.49
CA GLU A 121 -13.85 -26.49 9.03
C GLU A 121 -13.34 -25.87 7.74
N GLY A 122 -13.73 -26.46 6.62
CA GLY A 122 -13.41 -25.93 5.29
C GLY A 122 -13.89 -24.49 5.22
N TYR A 123 -13.08 -23.60 4.63
CA TYR A 123 -13.47 -22.21 4.43
C TYR A 123 -14.73 -22.16 3.57
N VAL A 124 -15.76 -21.51 4.09
CA VAL A 124 -16.96 -21.22 3.30
C VAL A 124 -16.59 -20.18 2.25
N ARG A 125 -16.87 -20.48 0.99
CA ARG A 125 -16.73 -19.50 -0.08
C ARG A 125 -17.74 -18.38 0.16
N LEU A 126 -17.25 -17.17 0.45
CA LEU A 126 -18.11 -16.00 0.61
C LEU A 126 -18.56 -15.52 -0.78
N GLU A 127 -19.86 -15.33 -0.93
CA GLU A 127 -20.45 -14.67 -2.09
C GLU A 127 -20.80 -13.24 -1.71
N TRP A 128 -20.34 -12.30 -2.50
CA TRP A 128 -20.56 -10.89 -2.28
C TRP A 128 -21.67 -10.37 -3.21
N ALA A 129 -22.61 -9.63 -2.66
CA ALA A 129 -23.63 -8.97 -3.44
C ALA A 129 -23.01 -7.90 -4.36
N ALA A 130 -23.62 -7.67 -5.52
CA ALA A 130 -23.26 -6.58 -6.40
C ALA A 130 -23.30 -5.24 -5.65
N GLY A 131 -22.34 -4.37 -5.90
CA GLY A 131 -22.18 -3.10 -5.21
C GLY A 131 -21.48 -3.18 -3.84
N SER A 132 -21.02 -4.37 -3.41
CA SER A 132 -20.16 -4.48 -2.22
C SER A 132 -18.72 -4.16 -2.59
N MET A 133 -18.10 -3.24 -1.88
CA MET A 133 -16.72 -2.78 -2.10
C MET A 133 -15.83 -3.16 -0.91
N GLN A 134 -14.68 -3.75 -1.18
CA GLN A 134 -13.64 -3.97 -0.18
C GLN A 134 -12.52 -2.95 -0.37
N VAL A 135 -12.00 -2.41 0.74
CA VAL A 135 -10.99 -1.34 0.75
C VAL A 135 -9.82 -1.72 1.64
N ASP A 136 -8.61 -1.52 1.15
CA ASP A 136 -7.37 -1.73 1.91
C ASP A 136 -6.28 -0.76 1.44
N PHE A 137 -5.26 -0.55 2.27
CA PHE A 137 -4.09 0.23 1.92
C PHE A 137 -2.89 -0.67 1.63
N GLY A 138 -2.09 -0.25 0.66
CA GLY A 138 -0.78 -0.82 0.39
C GLY A 138 0.25 0.28 0.17
N VAL A 139 1.53 -0.01 0.44
CA VAL A 139 2.61 0.94 0.18
C VAL A 139 3.42 0.48 -1.02
N ALA A 140 3.76 1.41 -1.90
CA ALA A 140 4.65 1.22 -3.03
C ALA A 140 5.54 2.45 -3.22
N ARG A 141 6.54 2.37 -4.10
CA ARG A 141 7.40 3.51 -4.42
C ARG A 141 7.11 4.03 -5.81
N ALA A 142 7.03 5.36 -5.94
CA ALA A 142 6.93 6.05 -7.23
C ALA A 142 7.80 7.31 -7.23
N ARG A 143 8.02 7.86 -8.41
CA ARG A 143 8.70 9.15 -8.57
C ARG A 143 7.65 10.24 -8.75
N ILE A 144 7.56 11.15 -7.78
CA ILE A 144 6.64 12.29 -7.78
C ILE A 144 7.48 13.57 -7.92
N ALA A 145 7.16 14.41 -8.89
CA ALA A 145 7.90 15.64 -9.19
C ALA A 145 9.43 15.44 -9.22
N GLY A 146 9.87 14.32 -9.82
CA GLY A 146 11.29 13.98 -9.91
C GLY A 146 11.89 13.23 -8.71
N GLU A 147 11.26 13.20 -7.55
CA GLU A 147 11.75 12.57 -6.33
C GLU A 147 11.10 11.20 -6.04
N MET A 148 11.87 10.26 -5.48
CA MET A 148 11.35 8.97 -5.05
C MET A 148 10.62 9.11 -3.73
N ALA A 149 9.33 8.78 -3.72
CA ALA A 149 8.47 8.84 -2.55
C ALA A 149 7.82 7.48 -2.26
N ASP A 150 7.52 7.24 -0.99
CA ASP A 150 6.59 6.19 -0.59
C ASP A 150 5.17 6.69 -0.88
N VAL A 151 4.41 5.89 -1.62
CA VAL A 151 3.05 6.18 -2.03
C VAL A 151 2.12 5.22 -1.32
N HIS A 152 1.14 5.77 -0.62
CA HIS A 152 0.07 5.00 0.00
C HIS A 152 -1.02 4.74 -1.04
N CYS A 153 -1.12 3.49 -1.47
CA CYS A 153 -2.08 3.05 -2.47
C CYS A 153 -3.37 2.65 -1.79
N LEU A 154 -4.44 3.42 -1.95
CA LEU A 154 -5.78 2.97 -1.60
C LEU A 154 -6.25 2.01 -2.69
N VAL A 155 -6.36 0.74 -2.33
CA VAL A 155 -6.81 -0.34 -3.21
C VAL A 155 -8.25 -0.67 -2.91
N VAL A 156 -9.02 -0.73 -3.96
CA VAL A 156 -10.44 -1.07 -3.92
C VAL A 156 -10.69 -2.32 -4.77
N SER A 157 -11.51 -3.22 -4.25
CA SER A 157 -11.98 -4.39 -4.98
C SER A 157 -13.50 -4.48 -4.88
N LEU A 158 -14.18 -4.71 -6.00
CA LEU A 158 -15.58 -5.11 -6.03
C LEU A 158 -15.63 -6.62 -6.30
N PRO A 159 -15.85 -7.45 -5.28
CA PRO A 159 -15.66 -8.90 -5.41
C PRO A 159 -16.66 -9.58 -6.33
N TYR A 160 -17.81 -8.96 -6.59
CA TYR A 160 -18.83 -9.51 -7.50
C TYR A 160 -18.32 -9.59 -8.94
N SER A 161 -17.79 -8.51 -9.50
CA SER A 161 -17.18 -8.46 -10.83
C SER A 161 -15.68 -8.81 -10.81
N ASN A 162 -15.03 -8.73 -9.65
CA ASN A 162 -13.58 -8.73 -9.47
C ASN A 162 -12.91 -7.46 -10.04
N MET A 163 -13.65 -6.37 -10.20
CA MET A 163 -13.10 -5.06 -10.55
C MET A 163 -12.16 -4.59 -9.44
N ARG A 164 -10.99 -4.09 -9.82
CA ARG A 164 -9.95 -3.64 -8.91
C ARG A 164 -9.45 -2.28 -9.33
N LEU A 165 -9.43 -1.35 -8.40
CA LEU A 165 -9.01 0.03 -8.62
C LEU A 165 -7.95 0.43 -7.60
N CYS A 166 -7.14 1.40 -7.97
CA CYS A 166 -6.08 1.91 -7.12
C CYS A 166 -5.87 3.39 -7.34
N VAL A 167 -5.75 4.15 -6.25
CA VAL A 167 -5.37 5.55 -6.26
C VAL A 167 -4.19 5.81 -5.33
N ALA A 168 -3.39 6.80 -5.68
CA ALA A 168 -2.17 7.17 -4.98
C ALA A 168 -2.41 8.32 -4.02
N LEU A 169 -1.97 8.17 -2.78
CA LEU A 169 -2.15 9.15 -1.70
C LEU A 169 -0.84 9.37 -0.93
N PRO A 170 -0.66 10.53 -0.31
CA PRO A 170 0.54 10.80 0.49
C PRO A 170 0.48 10.20 1.91
N GLY A 171 -0.67 9.66 2.34
CA GLY A 171 -0.87 9.08 3.67
C GLY A 171 -2.14 8.25 3.79
N GLU A 172 -2.39 7.71 4.99
CA GLU A 172 -3.52 6.82 5.31
C GLU A 172 -4.48 7.45 6.36
N ASN A 173 -4.45 8.78 6.52
CA ASN A 173 -5.35 9.48 7.42
C ASN A 173 -6.78 9.59 6.84
N ALA A 174 -7.72 10.12 7.64
CA ALA A 174 -9.13 10.20 7.26
C ALA A 174 -9.36 11.07 6.01
N GLU A 175 -8.63 12.19 5.89
CA GLU A 175 -8.73 13.11 4.78
C GLU A 175 -8.26 12.44 3.48
N CYS A 176 -7.15 11.69 3.52
CA CYS A 176 -6.67 10.89 2.38
C CYS A 176 -7.63 9.77 2.01
N LEU A 177 -8.15 9.02 3.00
CA LEU A 177 -9.09 7.94 2.77
C LEU A 177 -10.36 8.45 2.06
N CYS A 178 -10.96 9.52 2.58
CA CYS A 178 -12.16 10.10 1.99
C CYS A 178 -11.90 10.62 0.57
N HIS A 179 -10.80 11.36 0.37
CA HIS A 179 -10.41 11.84 -0.95
C HIS A 179 -10.19 10.68 -1.95
N GLY A 180 -9.47 9.63 -1.55
CA GLY A 180 -9.22 8.47 -2.39
C GLY A 180 -10.51 7.73 -2.77
N LEU A 181 -11.46 7.58 -1.83
CA LEU A 181 -12.77 7.00 -2.12
C LEU A 181 -13.59 7.88 -3.07
N MET A 182 -13.53 9.21 -2.93
CA MET A 182 -14.19 10.13 -3.88
C MET A 182 -13.67 9.94 -5.29
N LEU A 183 -12.35 9.89 -5.48
CA LEU A 183 -11.74 9.64 -6.80
C LEU A 183 -12.24 8.32 -7.41
N VAL A 184 -12.35 7.27 -6.59
CA VAL A 184 -12.89 5.97 -7.05
C VAL A 184 -14.37 6.09 -7.41
N PHE A 185 -15.21 6.73 -6.58
CA PHE A 185 -16.65 6.88 -6.84
C PHE A 185 -16.92 7.68 -8.11
N GLU A 186 -16.18 8.77 -8.32
CA GLU A 186 -16.23 9.58 -9.54
C GLU A 186 -15.85 8.75 -10.77
N HIS A 187 -14.75 7.98 -10.66
CA HIS A 187 -14.25 7.14 -11.75
C HIS A 187 -15.25 6.05 -12.15
N ILE A 188 -15.83 5.34 -11.17
CA ILE A 188 -16.82 4.29 -11.46
C ILE A 188 -18.23 4.84 -11.77
N GLY A 189 -18.46 6.14 -11.57
CA GLY A 189 -19.73 6.81 -11.87
C GLY A 189 -20.84 6.50 -10.87
N GLY A 190 -20.52 6.09 -9.63
CA GLY A 190 -21.51 5.76 -8.61
C GLY A 190 -20.91 5.43 -7.26
N VAL A 191 -21.77 5.25 -6.27
CA VAL A 191 -21.40 5.01 -4.87
C VAL A 191 -21.81 3.59 -4.47
N PRO A 192 -20.86 2.72 -4.09
CA PRO A 192 -21.15 1.40 -3.55
C PRO A 192 -21.97 1.53 -2.25
N PRO A 193 -23.12 0.84 -2.11
CA PRO A 193 -23.92 0.93 -0.89
C PRO A 193 -23.23 0.37 0.36
N VAL A 194 -22.32 -0.59 0.17
CA VAL A 194 -21.62 -1.26 1.28
C VAL A 194 -20.10 -1.18 1.06
N ILE A 195 -19.38 -0.68 2.08
CA ILE A 195 -17.92 -0.69 2.12
C ILE A 195 -17.45 -1.62 3.25
N VAL A 196 -16.55 -2.54 2.92
CA VAL A 196 -15.93 -3.47 3.87
C VAL A 196 -14.46 -3.10 4.03
N MET A 197 -14.05 -2.86 5.26
CA MET A 197 -12.68 -2.41 5.58
C MET A 197 -12.07 -3.26 6.68
N ASP A 198 -10.74 -3.36 6.69
CA ASP A 198 -10.03 -3.72 7.93
C ASP A 198 -9.90 -2.50 8.84
N ASN A 199 -9.20 -2.67 9.96
CA ASN A 199 -8.89 -1.61 10.92
C ASN A 199 -8.03 -0.49 10.28
N ALA A 200 -8.57 0.19 9.27
CA ALA A 200 -7.92 1.33 8.66
C ALA A 200 -7.89 2.49 9.66
N THR A 201 -6.70 2.87 10.09
CA THR A 201 -6.47 3.97 11.05
C THR A 201 -7.11 5.29 10.63
N GLY A 202 -7.26 5.52 9.31
CA GLY A 202 -7.96 6.66 8.75
C GLY A 202 -9.48 6.61 8.91
N ALA A 203 -10.10 5.43 8.95
CA ALA A 203 -11.54 5.26 9.10
C ALA A 203 -11.99 5.38 10.56
N GLY A 204 -11.24 4.78 11.50
CA GLY A 204 -11.63 4.74 12.89
C GLY A 204 -10.64 4.02 13.79
N ARG A 205 -11.00 3.94 15.07
CA ARG A 205 -10.21 3.21 16.08
C ARG A 205 -11.09 2.19 16.77
N ARG A 206 -10.58 0.98 16.92
CA ARG A 206 -11.27 -0.07 17.68
C ARG A 206 -11.06 0.19 19.18
N ASN A 207 -12.16 0.21 19.92
CA ASN A 207 -12.15 0.35 21.38
C ASN A 207 -11.85 -1.00 22.05
N ALA A 208 -11.67 -0.99 23.37
CA ALA A 208 -11.39 -2.21 24.16
C ALA A 208 -12.53 -3.26 24.10
N LYS A 209 -13.75 -2.88 23.73
CA LYS A 209 -14.91 -3.77 23.56
C LYS A 209 -14.98 -4.38 22.14
N GLY A 210 -14.05 -4.01 21.25
CA GLY A 210 -14.02 -4.50 19.87
C GLY A 210 -14.88 -3.68 18.89
N GLU A 211 -15.59 -2.63 19.35
CA GLU A 211 -16.37 -1.74 18.49
C GLU A 211 -15.45 -0.72 17.81
N VAL A 212 -15.74 -0.35 16.57
CA VAL A 212 -14.99 0.66 15.84
C VAL A 212 -15.68 2.01 15.96
N ALA A 213 -15.01 2.97 16.61
CA ALA A 213 -15.41 4.36 16.62
C ALA A 213 -14.81 5.06 15.39
N LEU A 214 -15.68 5.59 14.50
CA LEU A 214 -15.26 6.29 13.30
C LEU A 214 -14.59 7.63 13.66
N THR A 215 -13.64 8.08 12.84
CA THR A 215 -13.15 9.46 12.90
C THR A 215 -14.26 10.44 12.49
N GLY A 216 -14.21 11.68 12.99
CA GLY A 216 -15.25 12.68 12.69
C GLY A 216 -15.40 12.92 11.19
N VAL A 217 -14.29 13.05 10.46
CA VAL A 217 -14.30 13.26 8.99
C VAL A 217 -14.92 12.06 8.27
N PHE A 218 -14.51 10.84 8.61
CA PHE A 218 -15.04 9.65 7.95
C PHE A 218 -16.50 9.38 8.32
N SER A 219 -16.92 9.68 9.56
CA SER A 219 -18.35 9.59 9.95
C SER A 219 -19.22 10.54 9.14
N ALA A 220 -18.78 11.78 8.92
CA ALA A 220 -19.47 12.74 8.06
C ALA A 220 -19.50 12.27 6.59
N PHE A 221 -18.41 11.69 6.11
CA PHE A 221 -18.32 11.10 4.77
C PHE A 221 -19.33 9.96 4.57
N VAL A 222 -19.42 9.03 5.52
CA VAL A 222 -20.36 7.91 5.52
C VAL A 222 -21.81 8.42 5.47
N ALA A 223 -22.12 9.46 6.27
CA ALA A 223 -23.44 10.08 6.28
C ALA A 223 -23.78 10.78 4.94
N HIS A 224 -22.78 11.52 4.38
CA HIS A 224 -22.97 12.24 3.12
C HIS A 224 -23.27 11.30 1.93
N TYR A 225 -22.50 10.21 1.81
CA TYR A 225 -22.67 9.22 0.74
C TYR A 225 -23.69 8.12 1.08
N ARG A 226 -24.30 8.13 2.27
CA ARG A 226 -25.27 7.14 2.76
C ARG A 226 -24.74 5.71 2.74
N LEU A 227 -23.48 5.54 3.09
CA LEU A 227 -22.79 4.25 3.06
C LEU A 227 -23.13 3.38 4.27
N GLU A 228 -23.19 2.07 4.06
CA GLU A 228 -23.01 1.10 5.13
C GLU A 228 -21.55 0.70 5.21
N VAL A 229 -20.94 0.83 6.39
CA VAL A 229 -19.54 0.45 6.61
C VAL A 229 -19.49 -0.77 7.52
N ARG A 230 -18.80 -1.81 7.05
CA ARG A 230 -18.56 -3.05 7.78
C ARG A 230 -17.05 -3.21 8.03
N PHE A 231 -16.69 -3.52 9.26
CA PHE A 231 -15.30 -3.82 9.62
C PHE A 231 -15.12 -5.32 9.75
N CYS A 232 -14.10 -5.87 9.07
CA CYS A 232 -13.75 -7.28 9.19
C CYS A 232 -13.40 -7.65 10.63
N ASN A 233 -13.73 -8.87 11.02
CA ASN A 233 -13.33 -9.39 12.32
C ASN A 233 -11.81 -9.59 12.38
N PRO A 234 -11.17 -9.36 13.55
CA PRO A 234 -9.77 -9.70 13.72
C PRO A 234 -9.54 -11.17 13.39
N TYR A 235 -8.47 -11.45 12.62
CA TYR A 235 -8.06 -12.81 12.20
C TYR A 235 -8.96 -13.53 11.20
N SER A 236 -9.98 -12.88 10.61
CA SER A 236 -10.85 -13.44 9.56
C SER A 236 -10.25 -13.19 8.17
N GLY A 237 -9.12 -13.82 7.86
CA GLY A 237 -8.46 -13.71 6.54
C GLY A 237 -9.34 -14.08 5.35
N ASN A 238 -10.41 -14.86 5.58
CA ASN A 238 -11.37 -15.27 4.56
C ASN A 238 -12.24 -14.12 4.05
N GLU A 239 -12.56 -13.16 4.92
CA GLU A 239 -13.37 -11.99 4.57
C GLU A 239 -12.62 -10.99 3.68
N LYS A 240 -11.27 -11.09 3.66
CA LYS A 240 -10.36 -10.16 2.97
C LYS A 240 -9.67 -10.71 1.72
N GLY A 241 -9.80 -11.99 1.44
CA GLY A 241 -9.02 -12.66 0.39
C GLY A 241 -9.05 -11.95 -0.97
N SER A 242 -10.11 -11.21 -1.29
CA SER A 242 -10.22 -10.46 -2.55
C SER A 242 -9.33 -9.22 -2.55
N VAL A 243 -9.39 -8.36 -1.52
CA VAL A 243 -8.64 -7.10 -1.51
C VAL A 243 -7.15 -7.31 -1.21
N GLU A 244 -6.77 -8.26 -0.35
CA GLU A 244 -5.36 -8.59 -0.13
C GLU A 244 -4.69 -9.11 -1.42
N ASN A 245 -5.40 -9.95 -2.18
CA ASN A 245 -4.96 -10.38 -3.51
C ASN A 245 -4.89 -9.21 -4.48
N ALA A 246 -5.84 -8.25 -4.42
CA ALA A 246 -5.86 -7.05 -5.24
C ALA A 246 -4.65 -6.15 -4.96
N VAL A 247 -4.28 -5.90 -3.70
CA VAL A 247 -3.08 -5.13 -3.32
C VAL A 247 -1.83 -5.74 -3.96
N GLY A 248 -1.63 -7.06 -3.82
CA GLY A 248 -0.48 -7.74 -4.41
C GLY A 248 -0.49 -7.75 -5.94
N PHE A 249 -1.65 -7.93 -6.56
CA PHE A 249 -1.84 -7.93 -8.00
C PHE A 249 -1.57 -6.54 -8.59
N LEU A 250 -2.21 -5.50 -8.07
CA LEU A 250 -2.08 -4.14 -8.58
C LEU A 250 -0.67 -3.59 -8.37
N ARG A 251 -0.03 -3.86 -7.22
CA ARG A 251 1.37 -3.48 -7.01
C ARG A 251 2.29 -4.02 -8.10
N ARG A 252 2.16 -5.28 -8.50
CA ARG A 252 3.00 -5.88 -9.55
C ARG A 252 2.68 -5.35 -10.93
N ASN A 253 1.42 -5.06 -11.24
CA ASN A 253 0.99 -4.66 -12.58
C ASN A 253 1.06 -3.14 -12.81
N LEU A 254 0.93 -2.33 -11.74
CA LEU A 254 0.97 -0.88 -11.85
C LEU A 254 2.34 -0.29 -11.48
N MET A 255 2.98 -0.82 -10.41
CA MET A 255 4.14 -0.18 -9.79
C MET A 255 5.48 -0.85 -10.12
N VAL A 256 5.50 -1.77 -11.07
CA VAL A 256 6.73 -2.41 -11.58
C VAL A 256 6.82 -2.23 -13.09
N PRO A 257 7.79 -1.45 -13.59
CA PRO A 257 8.71 -0.56 -12.84
C PRO A 257 7.98 0.59 -12.09
N PRO A 258 8.67 1.28 -11.14
CA PRO A 258 8.05 2.41 -10.42
C PRO A 258 7.51 3.48 -11.37
N MET A 259 6.26 3.89 -11.18
CA MET A 259 5.61 4.92 -11.99
C MET A 259 6.23 6.31 -11.74
N ARG A 260 6.02 7.21 -12.70
CA ARG A 260 6.47 8.62 -12.64
C ARG A 260 5.28 9.53 -12.89
N ALA A 261 5.16 10.58 -12.09
CA ALA A 261 4.12 11.60 -12.22
C ALA A 261 4.58 12.92 -11.60
N GLU A 262 3.95 14.01 -11.97
CA GLU A 262 4.22 15.33 -11.38
C GLU A 262 3.46 15.54 -10.07
N SER A 263 2.38 14.80 -9.84
CA SER A 263 1.56 14.90 -8.63
C SER A 263 0.85 13.59 -8.30
N TYR A 264 0.37 13.45 -7.06
CA TYR A 264 -0.48 12.34 -6.62
C TYR A 264 -1.78 12.23 -7.44
N GLY A 265 -2.38 13.38 -7.80
CA GLY A 265 -3.57 13.40 -8.65
C GLY A 265 -3.32 12.88 -10.06
N GLN A 266 -2.17 13.22 -10.67
CA GLN A 266 -1.79 12.67 -11.96
C GLN A 266 -1.49 11.17 -11.87
N LEU A 267 -0.77 10.76 -10.82
CA LEU A 267 -0.47 9.33 -10.59
C LEU A 267 -1.77 8.53 -10.42
N SER A 268 -2.72 9.02 -9.64
CA SER A 268 -4.02 8.37 -9.42
C SER A 268 -4.80 8.18 -10.72
N ARG A 269 -4.83 9.19 -11.60
CA ARG A 269 -5.46 9.07 -12.93
C ARG A 269 -4.82 7.97 -13.76
N PHE A 270 -3.49 7.96 -13.86
CA PHE A 270 -2.75 6.92 -14.59
C PHE A 270 -3.02 5.52 -14.03
N MET A 271 -3.11 5.40 -12.69
CA MET A 271 -3.40 4.12 -12.06
C MET A 271 -4.81 3.64 -12.36
N LEU A 272 -5.81 4.52 -12.31
CA LEU A 272 -7.21 4.20 -12.62
C LEU A 272 -7.37 3.77 -14.08
N GLU A 273 -6.79 4.52 -15.05
CA GLU A 273 -6.80 4.15 -16.47
C GLU A 273 -6.16 2.77 -16.72
N ARG A 274 -5.06 2.47 -16.04
CA ARG A 274 -4.43 1.15 -16.14
C ARG A 274 -5.26 0.05 -15.49
N CYS A 275 -5.99 0.36 -14.41
CA CYS A 275 -6.93 -0.59 -13.81
C CYS A 275 -8.05 -0.96 -14.79
N ASP A 276 -8.58 -0.01 -15.56
CA ASP A 276 -9.57 -0.28 -16.60
C ASP A 276 -9.01 -1.20 -17.69
N GLY A 277 -7.77 -0.95 -18.14
CA GLY A 277 -7.08 -1.82 -19.09
C GLY A 277 -6.86 -3.25 -18.57
N LEU A 278 -6.56 -3.37 -17.26
CA LEU A 278 -6.44 -4.69 -16.61
C LEU A 278 -7.81 -5.38 -16.51
N ALA A 279 -8.89 -4.65 -16.22
CA ALA A 279 -10.25 -5.19 -16.16
C ALA A 279 -10.72 -5.68 -17.53
N ALA A 280 -10.41 -4.95 -18.60
CA ALA A 280 -10.75 -5.34 -19.97
C ALA A 280 -9.99 -6.59 -20.44
N SER A 281 -8.77 -6.82 -19.92
CA SER A 281 -7.91 -7.94 -20.32
C SER A 281 -7.96 -9.15 -19.39
N SER A 282 -8.66 -9.03 -18.24
CA SER A 282 -8.78 -10.11 -17.25
C SER A 282 -10.18 -10.69 -17.25
N TYR A 283 -10.30 -11.98 -16.95
CA TYR A 283 -11.59 -12.66 -16.89
C TYR A 283 -12.11 -12.73 -15.45
N CYS A 284 -13.44 -12.66 -15.30
CA CYS A 284 -14.10 -12.75 -14.00
C CYS A 284 -14.02 -14.18 -13.45
N PRO A 285 -13.49 -14.43 -12.23
CA PRO A 285 -13.38 -15.77 -11.67
C PRO A 285 -14.72 -16.49 -11.50
N ARG A 286 -15.82 -15.75 -11.42
CA ARG A 286 -17.19 -16.29 -11.34
C ARG A 286 -17.73 -16.67 -12.72
N LEU A 287 -17.30 -15.97 -13.78
CA LEU A 287 -17.67 -16.16 -15.18
C LEU A 287 -16.41 -16.20 -16.02
N PRO A 288 -15.73 -17.36 -16.11
CA PRO A 288 -14.37 -17.48 -16.66
C PRO A 288 -14.19 -17.03 -18.12
N ASP A 289 -15.28 -16.94 -18.87
CA ASP A 289 -15.25 -16.54 -20.28
C ASP A 289 -15.68 -15.08 -20.50
N VAL A 290 -15.99 -14.35 -19.42
CA VAL A 290 -16.47 -12.97 -19.48
C VAL A 290 -15.42 -12.03 -18.88
N PRO A 291 -15.03 -10.94 -19.58
CA PRO A 291 -14.13 -9.95 -19.06
C PRO A 291 -14.65 -9.28 -17.78
N VAL A 292 -13.74 -8.93 -16.87
CA VAL A 292 -14.09 -8.23 -15.62
C VAL A 292 -14.85 -6.92 -15.91
N ALA A 293 -14.46 -6.18 -16.94
CA ALA A 293 -15.10 -4.93 -17.34
C ALA A 293 -16.60 -5.12 -17.69
N GLU A 294 -16.95 -6.17 -18.44
CA GLU A 294 -18.34 -6.44 -18.80
C GLU A 294 -19.19 -6.82 -17.58
N VAL A 295 -18.67 -7.65 -16.68
CA VAL A 295 -19.36 -7.99 -15.43
C VAL A 295 -19.51 -6.77 -14.53
N PHE A 296 -18.53 -5.86 -14.55
CA PHE A 296 -18.61 -4.61 -13.79
C PHE A 296 -19.66 -3.65 -14.38
N ASP A 297 -19.85 -3.61 -15.69
CA ASP A 297 -20.91 -2.80 -16.31
C ASP A 297 -22.31 -3.27 -15.85
N GLU A 298 -22.52 -4.57 -15.66
CA GLU A 298 -23.74 -5.10 -15.01
C GLU A 298 -23.82 -4.68 -13.54
N GLU A 299 -22.69 -4.75 -12.79
CA GLU A 299 -22.63 -4.40 -11.37
C GLU A 299 -22.93 -2.91 -11.12
N ARG A 300 -22.66 -2.02 -12.09
CA ARG A 300 -22.97 -0.58 -11.99
C ARG A 300 -24.44 -0.30 -11.65
N ALA A 301 -25.36 -1.16 -12.06
CA ALA A 301 -26.78 -1.04 -11.71
C ALA A 301 -27.08 -1.13 -10.20
N ALA A 302 -26.16 -1.71 -9.42
CA ALA A 302 -26.26 -1.81 -7.96
C ALA A 302 -25.63 -0.62 -7.22
N LEU A 303 -24.97 0.30 -7.93
CA LEU A 303 -24.38 1.50 -7.33
C LEU A 303 -25.46 2.57 -7.12
N MET A 304 -25.33 3.31 -6.02
CA MET A 304 -26.13 4.51 -5.77
C MET A 304 -25.62 5.68 -6.64
N PRO A 305 -26.49 6.65 -6.99
CA PRO A 305 -26.07 7.82 -7.73
C PRO A 305 -25.09 8.69 -6.90
N LEU A 306 -24.18 9.36 -7.57
CA LEU A 306 -23.31 10.37 -6.95
C LEU A 306 -24.17 11.53 -6.42
N PRO A 307 -23.90 12.06 -5.23
CA PRO A 307 -24.56 13.26 -4.73
C PRO A 307 -24.24 14.46 -5.63
N SER A 308 -25.17 15.41 -5.69
CA SER A 308 -25.00 16.64 -6.50
C SER A 308 -23.91 17.58 -5.99
N THR A 309 -23.58 17.45 -4.71
CA THR A 309 -22.50 18.24 -4.06
C THR A 309 -21.38 17.29 -3.64
N ALA A 310 -20.15 17.60 -4.04
CA ALA A 310 -19.00 16.84 -3.59
C ALA A 310 -18.76 17.05 -2.08
N PHE A 311 -18.31 16.00 -1.40
CA PHE A 311 -17.88 16.10 0.00
C PHE A 311 -16.54 16.82 0.09
N ASP A 312 -16.38 17.70 1.08
CA ASP A 312 -15.06 18.29 1.40
C ASP A 312 -14.45 17.53 2.60
N PRO A 313 -13.42 16.69 2.39
CA PRO A 313 -12.80 15.89 3.45
C PRO A 313 -11.87 16.75 4.30
N VAL A 314 -12.41 17.72 5.04
CA VAL A 314 -11.70 18.67 5.85
C VAL A 314 -11.81 18.35 7.34
N ARG A 315 -10.68 18.42 8.04
CA ARG A 315 -10.58 18.36 9.49
C ARG A 315 -10.34 19.76 10.03
N TRP A 316 -11.29 20.26 10.82
CA TRP A 316 -11.19 21.57 11.45
C TRP A 316 -10.58 21.45 12.85
N GLU A 317 -9.55 22.26 13.12
CA GLU A 317 -8.91 22.34 14.43
C GLU A 317 -8.70 23.79 14.88
N SER A 318 -9.03 24.07 16.14
CA SER A 318 -8.65 25.33 16.78
C SER A 318 -7.32 25.13 17.49
N ARG A 319 -6.32 25.91 17.11
CA ARG A 319 -4.96 25.85 17.64
C ARG A 319 -4.56 27.22 18.18
N THR A 320 -3.58 27.26 19.07
CA THR A 320 -2.98 28.53 19.53
C THR A 320 -1.61 28.67 18.89
N ALA A 321 -1.39 29.79 18.20
CA ALA A 321 -0.10 30.09 17.62
C ALA A 321 0.91 30.41 18.71
N ASP A 322 2.16 30.04 18.52
CA ASP A 322 3.25 30.37 19.44
C ASP A 322 3.64 31.87 19.38
N LYS A 323 4.71 32.24 20.09
CA LYS A 323 5.20 33.61 20.10
C LYS A 323 5.72 34.12 18.74
N TYR A 324 5.93 33.24 17.78
CA TYR A 324 6.37 33.57 16.42
C TYR A 324 5.21 33.55 15.41
N GLY A 325 4.03 33.12 15.82
CA GLY A 325 2.87 32.94 14.94
C GLY A 325 2.81 31.58 14.27
N LEU A 326 3.58 30.59 14.76
CA LEU A 326 3.59 29.20 14.25
C LEU A 326 2.53 28.38 14.97
N VAL A 327 1.87 27.51 14.20
CA VAL A 327 0.81 26.59 14.66
C VAL A 327 1.26 25.15 14.46
N ASP A 328 1.17 24.32 15.49
CA ASP A 328 1.51 22.90 15.42
C ASP A 328 0.34 22.08 14.85
N ILE A 329 0.57 21.41 13.71
CA ILE A 329 -0.39 20.54 13.03
C ILE A 329 0.34 19.28 12.56
N ASP A 330 -0.15 18.11 12.95
CA ASP A 330 0.38 16.78 12.52
C ASP A 330 1.91 16.66 12.63
N SER A 331 2.50 17.14 13.76
CA SER A 331 3.95 17.15 14.03
C SER A 331 4.78 18.07 13.11
N ASN A 332 4.15 18.99 12.40
CA ASN A 332 4.77 20.05 11.61
C ASN A 332 4.26 21.41 12.10
N ARG A 333 4.97 22.49 11.77
CA ARG A 333 4.65 23.85 12.19
C ARG A 333 4.40 24.71 10.97
N TYR A 334 3.27 25.43 10.98
CA TYR A 334 2.82 26.29 9.89
C TYR A 334 2.69 27.72 10.37
N LEU A 335 3.21 28.67 9.63
CA LEU A 335 3.19 30.08 9.99
C LEU A 335 1.83 30.72 9.67
N ALA A 336 1.10 31.16 10.68
CA ALA A 336 -0.12 31.96 10.49
C ALA A 336 0.18 33.47 10.37
N GLY A 337 1.43 33.85 10.49
CA GLY A 337 1.93 35.23 10.50
C GLY A 337 2.26 35.74 11.90
N PRO A 338 3.27 36.62 12.01
CA PRO A 338 3.70 37.17 13.30
C PRO A 338 2.61 37.94 14.05
N ASP A 339 1.61 38.46 13.33
CA ASP A 339 0.47 39.18 13.92
C ASP A 339 -0.52 38.24 14.62
N SER A 340 -0.47 36.94 14.31
CA SER A 340 -1.24 35.90 14.98
C SER A 340 -0.57 35.34 16.25
N ALA A 341 0.58 35.91 16.66
CA ALA A 341 1.33 35.44 17.83
C ALA A 341 0.43 35.37 19.10
N ARG A 342 0.45 34.19 19.75
CA ARG A 342 -0.34 33.85 20.95
C ARG A 342 -1.85 33.95 20.77
N SER A 343 -2.35 34.05 19.52
CA SER A 343 -3.76 34.11 19.20
C SER A 343 -4.27 32.74 18.83
N LYS A 344 -5.59 32.51 18.90
CA LYS A 344 -6.24 31.35 18.36
C LYS A 344 -6.29 31.45 16.84
N VAL A 345 -6.03 30.33 16.18
CA VAL A 345 -6.09 30.15 14.74
C VAL A 345 -6.97 28.96 14.44
N LEU A 346 -7.84 29.09 13.45
CA LEU A 346 -8.64 27.99 12.91
C LEU A 346 -7.90 27.37 11.74
N ALA A 347 -7.63 26.07 11.83
CA ALA A 347 -6.95 25.30 10.78
C ALA A 347 -7.94 24.39 10.08
N ALA A 348 -8.03 24.51 8.73
CA ALA A 348 -8.70 23.58 7.85
C ALA A 348 -7.66 22.67 7.22
N ILE A 349 -7.68 21.39 7.57
CA ILE A 349 -6.66 20.43 7.19
C ILE A 349 -7.29 19.45 6.19
N ARG A 350 -6.84 19.50 4.94
CA ARG A 350 -7.24 18.61 3.85
C ARG A 350 -6.13 17.61 3.54
N TRP A 351 -6.34 16.75 2.57
CA TRP A 351 -5.36 15.74 2.16
C TRP A 351 -4.09 16.37 1.55
N ASP A 352 -4.18 17.53 0.93
CA ASP A 352 -3.10 18.21 0.19
C ASP A 352 -2.75 19.61 0.76
N THR A 353 -3.65 20.22 1.49
CA THR A 353 -3.51 21.60 1.94
C THR A 353 -3.79 21.78 3.44
N VAL A 354 -3.18 22.80 4.02
CA VAL A 354 -3.45 23.34 5.35
C VAL A 354 -3.77 24.82 5.19
N THR A 355 -5.01 25.20 5.46
CA THR A 355 -5.48 26.59 5.41
C THR A 355 -5.63 27.11 6.83
N LEU A 356 -5.03 28.25 7.13
CA LEU A 356 -5.09 28.92 8.42
C LEU A 356 -5.96 30.17 8.31
N ALA A 357 -6.90 30.36 9.25
CA ALA A 357 -7.83 31.48 9.26
C ALA A 357 -8.01 32.07 10.65
N SER A 358 -8.41 33.34 10.71
CA SER A 358 -8.83 33.99 11.95
C SER A 358 -10.18 33.42 12.42
N PRO A 359 -10.29 32.89 13.64
CA PRO A 359 -11.56 32.35 14.12
C PRO A 359 -12.60 33.45 14.40
N ALA A 360 -12.16 34.71 14.54
CA ALA A 360 -13.04 35.85 14.82
C ALA A 360 -13.68 36.43 13.55
N THR A 361 -12.94 36.50 12.45
CA THR A 361 -13.36 37.16 11.20
C THR A 361 -13.57 36.18 10.06
N GLY A 362 -13.04 34.94 10.15
CA GLY A 362 -12.98 33.98 9.03
C GLY A 362 -11.94 34.36 7.96
N GLU A 363 -11.16 35.44 8.18
CA GLU A 363 -10.15 35.92 7.25
C GLU A 363 -9.04 34.89 7.06
N LEU A 364 -8.68 34.64 5.79
CA LEU A 364 -7.55 33.79 5.44
C LEU A 364 -6.24 34.43 5.91
N LEU A 365 -5.49 33.71 6.73
CA LEU A 365 -4.17 34.14 7.20
C LEU A 365 -3.05 33.58 6.32
N ALA A 366 -3.14 32.27 6.00
CA ALA A 366 -2.19 31.58 5.14
C ALA A 366 -2.76 30.25 4.61
N GLU A 367 -2.20 29.79 3.50
CA GLU A 367 -2.47 28.47 2.95
C GLU A 367 -1.16 27.82 2.50
N TYR A 368 -0.98 26.54 2.82
CA TYR A 368 0.25 25.80 2.55
C TYR A 368 -0.04 24.41 2.01
N PRO A 369 0.86 23.85 1.18
CA PRO A 369 0.88 22.41 0.90
C PRO A 369 1.08 21.63 2.21
N ARG A 370 0.21 20.61 2.44
CA ARG A 370 0.31 19.78 3.64
C ARG A 370 1.59 18.95 3.63
N GLN A 371 2.29 18.93 4.76
CA GLN A 371 3.48 18.13 4.96
C GLN A 371 3.15 16.81 5.65
N TYR A 372 3.60 15.69 5.07
CA TYR A 372 3.44 14.34 5.62
C TYR A 372 4.67 13.83 6.38
N GLY A 373 5.76 14.61 6.36
CA GLY A 373 6.94 14.40 7.20
C GLY A 373 6.74 14.84 8.64
N ARG A 374 7.81 14.99 9.38
CA ARG A 374 7.81 15.48 10.77
C ARG A 374 8.81 16.60 10.96
N SER A 375 8.55 17.45 11.96
CA SER A 375 9.46 18.50 12.43
C SER A 375 9.85 19.52 11.34
N ARG A 376 8.96 19.76 10.36
CA ARG A 376 9.16 20.81 9.36
C ARG A 376 8.52 22.10 9.82
N ASN A 377 9.22 23.23 9.62
CA ASN A 377 8.62 24.55 9.64
C ASN A 377 8.24 24.92 8.21
N VAL A 378 7.01 25.32 8.03
CA VAL A 378 6.44 25.74 6.73
C VAL A 378 6.09 27.21 6.89
N GLU A 379 6.84 28.07 6.24
CA GLU A 379 6.76 29.52 6.36
C GLU A 379 6.59 30.16 4.98
N ASP A 380 5.80 31.21 4.90
CA ASP A 380 5.77 32.11 3.74
C ASP A 380 6.60 33.34 4.08
N PRO A 381 7.71 33.58 3.37
CA PRO A 381 8.54 34.76 3.59
C PRO A 381 7.75 36.09 3.50
N ALA A 382 6.70 36.15 2.68
CA ALA A 382 5.85 37.30 2.53
C ALA A 382 5.17 37.73 3.86
N LEU A 383 4.86 36.77 4.73
CA LEU A 383 4.25 37.05 6.05
C LEU A 383 5.26 37.59 7.08
N VAL A 384 6.56 37.29 6.90
CA VAL A 384 7.63 37.68 7.83
C VAL A 384 8.20 39.08 7.51
N LEU A 385 8.29 39.41 6.24
CA LEU A 385 8.88 40.67 5.73
C LEU A 385 8.33 41.95 6.42
N PRO A 386 7.00 42.12 6.64
CA PRO A 386 6.47 43.32 7.32
C PRO A 386 7.01 43.47 8.74
N ARG A 387 7.26 42.37 9.46
CA ARG A 387 7.86 42.44 10.81
C ARG A 387 9.33 42.78 10.80
N LEU A 388 10.06 42.30 9.76
CA LEU A 388 11.45 42.72 9.57
C LEU A 388 11.56 44.21 9.24
N ALA A 389 10.61 44.78 8.49
CA ALA A 389 10.53 46.21 8.26
C ALA A 389 10.38 47.02 9.56
N VAL A 390 9.68 46.46 10.57
CA VAL A 390 9.59 47.09 11.90
C VAL A 390 10.88 46.90 12.70
N LYS A 391 11.56 45.74 12.54
CA LYS A 391 12.79 45.38 13.28
C LYS A 391 13.93 45.01 12.31
N PRO A 392 14.47 45.97 11.53
CA PRO A 392 15.40 45.70 10.45
C PRO A 392 16.71 45.03 10.89
N ARG A 393 17.14 45.24 12.16
CA ARG A 393 18.32 44.58 12.73
C ARG A 393 18.19 43.05 12.79
N ALA A 394 16.95 42.52 12.79
CA ALA A 394 16.71 41.09 12.78
C ALA A 394 16.90 40.45 11.39
N TRP A 395 17.08 41.24 10.33
CA TRP A 395 17.20 40.74 8.95
C TRP A 395 18.34 39.72 8.82
N ARG A 396 19.52 39.99 9.33
CA ARG A 396 20.71 39.14 9.16
C ARG A 396 20.53 37.76 9.74
N GLU A 397 19.75 37.61 10.81
CA GLU A 397 19.50 36.34 11.53
C GLU A 397 18.08 35.83 11.29
N SER A 398 17.36 36.36 10.30
CA SER A 398 15.99 35.91 10.02
C SER A 398 15.93 34.55 9.30
N SER A 399 14.89 33.78 9.59
CA SER A 399 14.64 32.47 8.99
C SER A 399 14.47 32.55 7.47
N ILE A 400 13.91 33.64 6.96
CA ILE A 400 13.61 33.86 5.53
C ILE A 400 14.79 34.37 4.71
N ARG A 401 15.87 34.83 5.35
CA ARG A 401 17.02 35.39 4.63
C ARG A 401 17.65 34.41 3.64
N PRO A 402 17.77 33.09 3.92
CA PRO A 402 18.24 32.09 2.94
C PRO A 402 17.36 31.94 1.70
N ASP A 403 16.05 32.23 1.82
CA ASP A 403 15.08 32.07 0.72
C ASP A 403 15.13 33.29 -0.25
N VAL A 404 15.72 34.39 0.16
CA VAL A 404 15.90 35.59 -0.69
C VAL A 404 17.06 35.35 -1.65
N PRO A 405 16.89 35.63 -2.96
CA PRO A 405 17.94 35.50 -3.99
C PRO A 405 19.23 36.22 -3.61
N ASP A 406 20.38 35.65 -3.99
CA ASP A 406 21.71 36.10 -3.56
C ASP A 406 22.01 37.57 -3.87
N ASP A 407 21.60 38.04 -5.04
CA ASP A 407 21.78 39.44 -5.48
C ASP A 407 20.96 40.44 -4.67
N ILE A 408 19.71 40.09 -4.37
CA ILE A 408 18.82 40.92 -3.52
C ILE A 408 19.30 40.86 -2.07
N ARG A 409 19.70 39.68 -1.57
CA ARG A 409 20.23 39.50 -0.23
C ARG A 409 21.49 40.36 0.01
N ALA A 410 22.44 40.29 -0.92
CA ALA A 410 23.67 41.08 -0.88
C ALA A 410 23.36 42.60 -0.92
N TRP A 411 22.37 42.98 -1.71
CA TRP A 411 21.91 44.38 -1.79
C TRP A 411 21.31 44.87 -0.44
N LEU A 412 20.41 44.06 0.16
CA LEU A 412 19.84 44.37 1.49
C LEU A 412 20.91 44.38 2.58
N ASP A 413 21.88 43.45 2.55
CA ASP A 413 22.97 43.39 3.52
C ASP A 413 23.91 44.61 3.47
N SER A 414 23.96 45.33 2.37
CA SER A 414 24.81 46.52 2.17
C SER A 414 24.19 47.82 2.71
N MET A 415 22.92 47.78 3.13
CA MET A 415 22.16 48.98 3.51
C MET A 415 22.38 49.39 4.97
N ASP A 416 22.24 50.70 5.23
CA ASP A 416 22.02 51.21 6.58
C ASP A 416 20.60 50.85 7.10
N GLU A 417 20.38 50.98 8.40
CA GLU A 417 19.13 50.55 9.06
C GLU A 417 17.88 51.25 8.51
N LYS A 418 17.98 52.51 8.11
CA LYS A 418 16.84 53.29 7.60
C LYS A 418 16.45 52.81 6.20
N THR A 419 17.41 52.71 5.31
CA THR A 419 17.22 52.25 3.94
C THR A 419 16.76 50.81 3.91
N LEU A 420 17.34 49.96 4.78
CA LEU A 420 16.91 48.56 4.91
C LEU A 420 15.44 48.42 5.31
N ARG A 421 14.99 49.26 6.27
CA ARG A 421 13.58 49.29 6.71
C ARG A 421 12.64 49.67 5.57
N GLU A 422 12.97 50.71 4.79
CA GLU A 422 12.18 51.16 3.65
C GLU A 422 12.11 50.09 2.55
N SER A 423 13.23 49.47 2.26
CA SER A 423 13.35 48.40 1.25
C SER A 423 12.58 47.14 1.66
N LEU A 424 12.73 46.69 2.91
CA LEU A 424 11.98 45.54 3.44
C LEU A 424 10.46 45.79 3.44
N LYS A 425 10.04 47.04 3.70
CA LYS A 425 8.64 47.44 3.63
C LYS A 425 8.13 47.35 2.18
N ALA A 426 8.86 47.97 1.24
CA ALA A 426 8.48 47.96 -0.17
C ALA A 426 8.40 46.54 -0.74
N ILE A 427 9.39 45.71 -0.42
CA ILE A 427 9.40 44.29 -0.80
C ILE A 427 8.21 43.55 -0.16
N GLY A 428 7.93 43.78 1.14
CA GLY A 428 6.80 43.16 1.82
C GLY A 428 5.44 43.56 1.22
N ASP A 429 5.30 44.80 0.79
CA ASP A 429 4.10 45.30 0.11
C ASP A 429 3.95 44.64 -1.30
N ALA A 430 5.04 44.50 -2.04
CA ALA A 430 5.06 43.81 -3.33
C ALA A 430 4.73 42.31 -3.17
N CYS A 431 5.28 41.66 -2.13
CA CYS A 431 4.98 40.25 -1.85
C CYS A 431 3.50 40.02 -1.51
N ARG A 432 2.89 40.93 -0.77
CA ARG A 432 1.44 40.86 -0.47
C ARG A 432 0.57 41.01 -1.72
N ALA A 433 1.00 41.83 -2.67
CA ALA A 433 0.25 42.06 -3.90
C ALA A 433 0.40 40.94 -4.95
N ALA A 434 1.60 40.36 -5.08
CA ALA A 434 1.94 39.45 -6.21
C ALA A 434 2.44 38.06 -5.78
N GLY A 435 2.69 37.84 -4.48
CA GLY A 435 3.40 36.67 -3.96
C GLY A 435 4.91 36.88 -3.86
N PHE A 436 5.60 35.98 -3.15
CA PHE A 436 7.03 36.12 -2.86
C PHE A 436 7.90 36.01 -4.14
N ASP A 437 7.75 34.92 -4.92
CA ASP A 437 8.59 34.68 -6.10
C ASP A 437 8.48 35.76 -7.18
N PRO A 438 7.27 36.22 -7.61
CA PRO A 438 7.15 37.32 -8.54
C PRO A 438 7.73 38.63 -8.02
N ALA A 439 7.58 38.92 -6.72
CA ALA A 439 8.15 40.14 -6.12
C ALA A 439 9.69 40.09 -6.11
N MET A 440 10.29 38.92 -5.81
CA MET A 440 11.74 38.74 -5.86
C MET A 440 12.25 38.88 -7.29
N GLN A 441 11.56 38.31 -8.27
CA GLN A 441 11.93 38.44 -9.68
C GLN A 441 11.93 39.92 -10.11
N ALA A 442 10.85 40.66 -9.83
CA ALA A 442 10.75 42.09 -10.16
C ALA A 442 11.84 42.94 -9.47
N CYS A 443 12.12 42.64 -8.19
CA CYS A 443 13.20 43.30 -7.46
C CYS A 443 14.58 43.05 -8.12
N GLY A 444 14.88 41.81 -8.50
CA GLY A 444 16.10 41.44 -9.22
C GLY A 444 16.25 42.13 -10.59
N GLU A 445 15.14 42.30 -11.34
CA GLU A 445 15.13 43.04 -12.60
C GLU A 445 15.45 44.52 -12.42
N ILE A 446 14.86 45.13 -11.38
CA ILE A 446 15.14 46.52 -11.04
C ILE A 446 16.61 46.72 -10.62
N LEU A 447 17.15 45.82 -9.84
CA LEU A 447 18.56 45.87 -9.41
C LEU A 447 19.54 45.74 -10.60
N ARG A 448 19.18 44.93 -11.60
CA ARG A 448 20.00 44.79 -12.82
C ARG A 448 19.90 45.97 -13.74
N SER A 449 18.73 46.61 -13.81
CA SER A 449 18.54 47.82 -14.65
C SER A 449 19.21 49.08 -14.10
N ASN A 450 19.51 49.10 -12.80
CA ASN A 450 20.15 50.24 -12.11
C ASN A 450 21.67 50.06 -11.93
N ARG A 451 22.25 48.98 -12.48
CA ARG A 451 23.71 48.78 -12.59
C ARG A 451 24.20 49.19 -13.97
#